data_62d1f19293f356517db92f94d5b32f42
#
_entry.id   62d1f19293f356517db92f94d5b32f42
#
_cell.length_a   1.000
_cell.length_b   1.000
_cell.length_c   1.000
_cell.angle_alpha   90.00
_cell.angle_beta   90.00
_cell.angle_gamma   90.00
#
_symmetry.space_group_name_H-M   'P 1'
#
loop_
_entity.id
_entity.type
_entity.pdbx_description
1 polymer ?
#
loop_
_entity_poly.entity_id
_entity_poly.type
_entity_poly.pdbx_seq_one_letter_code
_entity_poly.pdbx_strand_id
1 'polypeptide(L)'
;EEREVIKRCFATASPYQAIIAIKCLDEGVNIPSIKTSFILASTTNPKEYIQRRGRVLRLAKDKPYAVIYDFVTLTEPMEDINQYSPDFNCEKALAKRELQRIKEFGRIAKNARYSDELINDIEVTFRITEKEIEEVIDGDELE
;
A
#
# COMPACT_ATOMS: atom_id res chain seq x y z
N GLU A 1 25.39 3.14 -10.65
CA GLU A 1 26.41 2.08 -10.43
C GLU A 1 26.20 1.40 -9.07
N GLU A 2 26.20 2.13 -7.95
CA GLU A 2 25.99 1.58 -6.61
C GLU A 2 24.65 0.83 -6.45
N ARG A 3 23.55 1.34 -7.00
CA ARG A 3 22.23 0.68 -6.96
C ARG A 3 22.25 -0.71 -7.62
N GLU A 4 23.00 -0.90 -8.69
CA GLU A 4 23.09 -2.18 -9.37
C GLU A 4 23.91 -3.20 -8.56
N VAL A 5 24.92 -2.74 -7.85
CA VAL A 5 25.69 -3.56 -6.91
C VAL A 5 24.81 -4.05 -5.77
N ILE A 6 24.05 -3.14 -5.13
CA ILE A 6 23.13 -3.48 -4.04
C ILE A 6 22.09 -4.51 -4.51
N LYS A 7 21.46 -4.30 -5.67
CA LYS A 7 20.50 -5.25 -6.25
C LYS A 7 21.10 -6.63 -6.48
N ARG A 8 22.31 -6.68 -7.03
CA ARG A 8 23.02 -7.93 -7.30
C ARG A 8 23.35 -8.67 -6.00
N CYS A 9 23.88 -7.97 -5.01
CA CYS A 9 24.16 -8.54 -3.70
C CYS A 9 22.88 -9.10 -3.05
N PHE A 10 21.78 -8.34 -3.07
CA PHE A 10 20.50 -8.78 -2.54
C PHE A 10 19.91 -9.99 -3.29
N ALA A 11 20.11 -10.08 -4.59
CA ALA A 11 19.61 -11.19 -5.38
C ALA A 11 20.39 -12.51 -5.19
N THR A 12 21.64 -12.44 -4.76
CA THR A 12 22.57 -13.58 -4.74
C THR A 12 22.94 -14.06 -3.34
N ALA A 13 22.78 -13.24 -2.32
CA ALA A 13 23.20 -13.58 -0.96
C ALA A 13 22.13 -14.36 -0.17
N SER A 14 22.60 -15.15 0.78
CA SER A 14 21.84 -16.01 1.68
C SER A 14 22.33 -15.78 3.12
N PRO A 15 21.52 -16.03 4.16
CA PRO A 15 20.17 -16.60 4.15
C PRO A 15 19.05 -15.57 4.23
N TYR A 16 19.23 -14.40 4.85
CA TYR A 16 18.19 -13.38 5.01
C TYR A 16 18.74 -11.99 4.75
N GLN A 17 18.09 -11.25 3.87
CA GLN A 17 18.44 -9.87 3.56
C GLN A 17 17.22 -9.00 3.45
N ALA A 18 17.37 -7.73 3.79
CA ALA A 18 16.36 -6.70 3.60
C ALA A 18 16.94 -5.51 2.82
N ILE A 19 16.17 -4.98 1.89
CA ILE A 19 16.43 -3.69 1.26
C ILE A 19 15.44 -2.68 1.83
N ILE A 20 15.95 -1.57 2.31
CA ILE A 20 15.16 -0.39 2.68
C ILE A 20 15.27 0.59 1.53
N ALA A 21 14.13 1.03 1.01
CA ALA A 21 14.08 1.91 -0.14
C ALA A 21 13.04 3.02 0.04
N ILE A 22 13.42 4.25 -0.28
CA ILE A 22 12.55 5.42 -0.30
C ILE A 22 12.42 5.86 -1.75
N LYS A 23 11.21 5.78 -2.33
CA LYS A 23 10.87 6.18 -3.72
C LYS A 23 11.68 5.49 -4.84
N CYS A 24 12.75 4.79 -4.54
CA CYS A 24 13.63 4.21 -5.58
C CYS A 24 13.20 2.82 -6.05
N LEU A 25 12.16 2.22 -5.47
CA LEU A 25 11.58 0.98 -5.96
C LEU A 25 10.53 1.22 -7.07
N ASP A 26 10.17 2.46 -7.33
CA ASP A 26 9.18 2.81 -8.34
C ASP A 26 9.74 2.68 -9.76
N GLU A 27 11.06 2.86 -9.92
CA GLU A 27 11.75 2.70 -11.19
C GLU A 27 12.97 1.76 -11.10
N GLY A 28 13.12 0.90 -12.10
CA GLY A 28 14.35 0.16 -12.33
C GLY A 28 14.68 -1.01 -11.39
N VAL A 29 13.89 -1.31 -10.36
CA VAL A 29 14.11 -2.48 -9.51
C VAL A 29 13.41 -3.71 -10.08
N ASN A 30 14.19 -4.69 -10.50
CA ASN A 30 13.70 -5.97 -10.97
C ASN A 30 14.35 -7.10 -10.18
N ILE A 31 13.75 -7.48 -9.05
CA ILE A 31 14.18 -8.60 -8.24
C ILE A 31 13.00 -9.55 -8.04
N PRO A 32 12.76 -10.47 -8.97
CA PRO A 32 11.60 -11.38 -8.91
C PRO A 32 11.58 -12.28 -7.67
N SER A 33 12.73 -12.53 -7.06
CA SER A 33 12.88 -13.39 -5.87
C SER A 33 12.36 -12.76 -4.56
N ILE A 34 12.01 -11.47 -4.54
CA ILE A 34 11.42 -10.83 -3.36
C ILE A 34 10.13 -11.55 -3.00
N LYS A 35 10.07 -12.14 -1.80
CA LYS A 35 8.90 -12.87 -1.29
C LYS A 35 8.07 -12.02 -0.33
N THR A 36 8.69 -11.10 0.39
CA THR A 36 8.04 -10.28 1.42
C THR A 36 8.35 -8.81 1.21
N SER A 37 7.34 -7.97 1.35
CA SER A 37 7.46 -6.52 1.31
C SER A 37 6.71 -5.88 2.47
N PHE A 38 7.30 -4.85 3.06
CA PHE A 38 6.68 -4.00 4.06
C PHE A 38 6.52 -2.61 3.45
N ILE A 39 5.28 -2.13 3.35
CA ILE A 39 4.96 -0.80 2.85
C ILE A 39 4.60 0.07 4.06
N LEU A 40 5.58 0.80 4.59
CA LEU A 40 5.44 1.63 5.79
C LEU A 40 4.82 2.99 5.48
N ALA A 41 5.04 3.49 4.26
CA ALA A 41 4.45 4.71 3.76
C ALA A 41 4.24 4.58 2.26
N SER A 42 3.14 5.08 1.76
CA SER A 42 2.81 5.01 0.35
C SER A 42 2.45 6.39 -0.20
N THR A 43 2.53 6.52 -1.49
CA THR A 43 2.03 7.65 -2.24
C THR A 43 0.51 7.57 -2.35
N THR A 44 -0.13 8.69 -2.54
CA THR A 44 -1.56 8.76 -2.91
C THR A 44 -1.80 8.41 -4.37
N ASN A 45 -0.76 8.42 -5.22
CA ASN A 45 -0.87 8.14 -6.64
C ASN A 45 -1.11 6.63 -6.90
N PRO A 46 -2.27 6.24 -7.45
CA PRO A 46 -2.60 4.85 -7.74
C PRO A 46 -1.60 4.16 -8.66
N LYS A 47 -1.09 4.84 -9.67
CA LYS A 47 -0.13 4.29 -10.63
C LYS A 47 1.15 3.82 -9.93
N GLU A 48 1.65 4.61 -8.98
CA GLU A 48 2.88 4.30 -8.25
C GLU A 48 2.73 3.07 -7.35
N TYR A 49 1.68 3.01 -6.51
CA TYR A 49 1.54 1.87 -5.61
C TYR A 49 1.15 0.58 -6.35
N ILE A 50 0.40 0.65 -7.44
CA ILE A 50 0.12 -0.50 -8.31
C ILE A 50 1.41 -1.02 -8.95
N GLN A 51 2.25 -0.14 -9.47
CA GLN A 51 3.55 -0.53 -10.04
C GLN A 51 4.47 -1.17 -8.99
N ARG A 52 4.54 -0.58 -7.80
CA ARG A 52 5.33 -1.09 -6.67
C ARG A 52 4.87 -2.49 -6.27
N ARG A 53 3.55 -2.67 -6.09
CA ARG A 53 2.93 -3.97 -5.84
C ARG A 53 3.28 -4.98 -6.95
N GLY A 54 3.11 -4.59 -8.20
CA GLY A 54 3.40 -5.43 -9.35
C GLY A 54 4.84 -5.95 -9.40
N ARG A 55 5.80 -5.21 -8.85
CA ARG A 55 7.20 -5.67 -8.77
C ARG A 55 7.39 -6.76 -7.73
N VAL A 56 6.72 -6.65 -6.58
CA VAL A 56 6.74 -7.68 -5.54
C VAL A 56 6.02 -8.95 -6.00
N LEU A 57 4.95 -8.81 -6.78
CA LEU A 57 4.15 -9.94 -7.28
C LEU A 57 4.74 -10.67 -8.50
N ARG A 58 5.90 -10.26 -9.01
CA ARG A 58 6.53 -10.94 -10.15
C ARG A 58 6.77 -12.41 -9.87
N LEU A 59 6.49 -13.22 -10.87
CA LEU A 59 6.73 -14.65 -10.81
C LEU A 59 8.22 -14.94 -10.72
N ALA A 60 8.58 -15.91 -9.89
CA ALA A 60 9.91 -16.47 -9.80
C ALA A 60 9.83 -17.96 -9.46
N LYS A 61 10.90 -18.68 -9.78
CA LYS A 61 11.04 -20.08 -9.37
C LYS A 61 10.93 -20.17 -7.86
N ASP A 62 10.18 -21.14 -7.36
CA ASP A 62 9.97 -21.40 -5.93
C ASP A 62 9.28 -20.24 -5.16
N LYS A 63 8.48 -19.42 -5.88
CA LYS A 63 7.68 -18.33 -5.31
C LYS A 63 6.22 -18.43 -5.77
N PRO A 64 5.40 -19.25 -5.12
CA PRO A 64 4.00 -19.42 -5.49
C PRO A 64 3.12 -18.21 -5.11
N TYR A 65 3.56 -17.37 -4.17
CA TYR A 65 2.91 -16.12 -3.74
C TYR A 65 3.94 -15.16 -3.16
N ALA A 66 3.54 -13.91 -2.99
CA ALA A 66 4.27 -12.91 -2.22
C ALA A 66 3.43 -12.46 -1.03
N VAL A 67 4.08 -12.04 0.05
CA VAL A 67 3.45 -11.46 1.23
C VAL A 67 3.72 -9.96 1.22
N ILE A 68 2.66 -9.16 1.30
CA ILE A 68 2.75 -7.70 1.41
C ILE A 68 2.12 -7.31 2.74
N TYR A 69 2.91 -6.68 3.59
CA TYR A 69 2.45 -6.00 4.79
C TYR A 69 2.27 -4.52 4.45
N ASP A 70 1.04 -4.10 4.28
CA ASP A 70 0.69 -2.71 4.02
C ASP A 70 0.21 -2.05 5.31
N PHE A 71 0.89 -0.98 5.73
CA PHE A 71 0.59 -0.27 6.96
C PHE A 71 -0.32 0.91 6.66
N VAL A 72 -1.52 0.87 7.22
CA VAL A 72 -2.51 1.95 7.12
C VAL A 72 -2.20 3.02 8.14
N THR A 73 -2.14 4.26 7.70
CA THR A 73 -1.85 5.40 8.57
C THR A 73 -3.12 6.20 8.81
N LEU A 74 -3.52 6.31 10.07
CA LEU A 74 -4.58 7.20 10.54
C LEU A 74 -3.96 8.24 11.47
N THR A 75 -4.67 9.34 11.71
CA THR A 75 -4.24 10.43 12.60
C THR A 75 -4.23 10.00 14.05
N GLU A 76 -5.21 9.19 14.43
CA GLU A 76 -5.41 8.65 15.77
C GLU A 76 -5.96 7.22 15.68
N PRO A 77 -5.94 6.43 16.79
CA PRO A 77 -6.66 5.17 16.86
C PRO A 77 -8.14 5.35 16.53
N MET A 78 -8.75 4.39 15.86
CA MET A 78 -10.14 4.50 15.39
C MET A 78 -11.14 4.75 16.54
N GLU A 79 -10.87 4.21 17.72
CA GLU A 79 -11.67 4.42 18.93
C GLU A 79 -11.62 5.84 19.47
N ASP A 80 -10.59 6.60 19.15
CA ASP A 80 -10.38 7.98 19.61
C ASP A 80 -10.89 9.03 18.61
N ILE A 81 -11.26 8.62 17.40
CA ILE A 81 -11.75 9.54 16.35
C ILE A 81 -13.02 10.24 16.76
N ASN A 82 -12.95 11.57 16.86
CA ASN A 82 -14.08 12.40 17.21
C ASN A 82 -14.72 13.03 15.97
N GLN A 83 -15.87 12.51 15.56
CA GLN A 83 -16.62 12.98 14.38
C GLN A 83 -17.12 14.43 14.47
N TYR A 84 -17.03 15.07 15.63
CA TYR A 84 -17.40 16.46 15.87
C TYR A 84 -16.16 17.37 15.99
N SER A 85 -14.96 16.83 15.83
CA SER A 85 -13.72 17.61 15.84
C SER A 85 -13.68 18.57 14.64
N PRO A 86 -13.13 19.79 14.80
CA PRO A 86 -12.84 20.68 13.68
C PRO A 86 -11.94 20.03 12.61
N ASP A 87 -11.09 19.12 13.02
CA ASP A 87 -10.09 18.46 12.16
C ASP A 87 -10.66 17.21 11.45
N PHE A 88 -11.86 16.77 11.80
CA PHE A 88 -12.47 15.53 11.28
C PHE A 88 -12.47 15.43 9.74
N ASN A 89 -12.71 16.54 9.04
CA ASN A 89 -12.70 16.54 7.58
C ASN A 89 -11.30 16.26 7.00
N CYS A 90 -10.24 16.74 7.66
CA CYS A 90 -8.87 16.46 7.26
C CYS A 90 -8.51 14.99 7.54
N GLU A 91 -8.92 14.47 8.68
CA GLU A 91 -8.76 13.06 9.06
C GLU A 91 -9.51 12.14 8.10
N LYS A 92 -10.76 12.48 7.78
CA LYS A 92 -11.58 11.76 6.78
C LYS A 92 -10.92 11.75 5.40
N ALA A 93 -10.30 12.86 4.98
CA ALA A 93 -9.60 12.94 3.70
C ALA A 93 -8.38 12.02 3.66
N LEU A 94 -7.61 11.91 4.76
CA LEU A 94 -6.53 10.95 4.87
C LEU A 94 -7.06 9.51 4.80
N ALA A 95 -8.08 9.20 5.59
CA ALA A 95 -8.70 7.87 5.61
C ALA A 95 -9.20 7.43 4.22
N LYS A 96 -9.80 8.33 3.44
CA LYS A 96 -10.23 8.05 2.05
C LYS A 96 -9.06 7.60 1.16
N ARG A 97 -7.92 8.28 1.24
CA ARG A 97 -6.72 7.93 0.46
C ARG A 97 -6.16 6.56 0.85
N GLU A 98 -6.13 6.27 2.14
CA GLU A 98 -5.73 4.95 2.63
C GLU A 98 -6.70 3.87 2.14
N LEU A 99 -8.01 4.10 2.19
CA LEU A 99 -9.04 3.16 1.74
C LEU A 99 -8.88 2.78 0.27
N GLN A 100 -8.57 3.71 -0.61
CA GLN A 100 -8.33 3.41 -2.03
C GLN A 100 -7.22 2.38 -2.21
N ARG A 101 -6.10 2.56 -1.49
CA ARG A 101 -4.97 1.64 -1.56
C ARG A 101 -5.33 0.28 -0.99
N ILE A 102 -6.01 0.24 0.15
CA ILE A 102 -6.44 -1.01 0.80
C ILE A 102 -7.37 -1.80 -0.12
N LYS A 103 -8.38 -1.14 -0.71
CA LYS A 103 -9.31 -1.76 -1.68
C LYS A 103 -8.57 -2.36 -2.87
N GLU A 104 -7.64 -1.60 -3.46
CA GLU A 104 -6.88 -2.08 -4.60
C GLU A 104 -5.96 -3.27 -4.26
N PHE A 105 -5.37 -3.28 -3.07
CA PHE A 105 -4.54 -4.42 -2.62
C PHE A 105 -5.41 -5.61 -2.23
N GLY A 106 -6.49 -5.38 -1.51
CA GLY A 106 -7.42 -6.41 -1.06
C GLY A 106 -8.05 -7.18 -2.21
N ARG A 107 -8.43 -6.50 -3.30
CA ARG A 107 -9.09 -7.09 -4.47
C ARG A 107 -8.39 -8.32 -5.05
N ILE A 108 -7.08 -8.40 -4.96
CA ILE A 108 -6.28 -9.52 -5.49
C ILE A 108 -5.63 -10.37 -4.40
N ALA A 109 -5.85 -10.04 -3.14
CA ALA A 109 -5.27 -10.75 -2.02
C ALA A 109 -5.99 -12.09 -1.77
N LYS A 110 -5.24 -13.11 -1.40
CA LYS A 110 -5.83 -14.40 -0.97
C LYS A 110 -6.60 -14.29 0.34
N ASN A 111 -6.27 -13.29 1.15
CA ASN A 111 -6.88 -13.00 2.45
C ASN A 111 -7.78 -11.75 2.39
N ALA A 112 -8.47 -11.52 1.28
CA ALA A 112 -9.34 -10.35 1.05
C ALA A 112 -10.29 -10.04 2.22
N ARG A 113 -10.84 -11.08 2.87
CA ARG A 113 -11.74 -10.93 4.02
C ARG A 113 -11.19 -10.02 5.12
N TYR A 114 -9.89 -10.11 5.45
CA TYR A 114 -9.30 -9.23 6.47
C TYR A 114 -9.22 -7.77 6.01
N SER A 115 -8.99 -7.56 4.71
CA SER A 115 -9.05 -6.22 4.13
C SER A 115 -10.46 -5.66 4.16
N ASP A 116 -11.49 -6.48 3.87
CA ASP A 116 -12.89 -6.08 3.87
C ASP A 116 -13.36 -5.68 5.28
N GLU A 117 -12.94 -6.41 6.31
CA GLU A 117 -13.23 -6.06 7.71
C GLU A 117 -12.64 -4.68 8.06
N LEU A 118 -11.36 -4.45 7.76
CA LEU A 118 -10.70 -3.17 8.01
C LEU A 118 -11.32 -2.01 7.20
N ILE A 119 -11.65 -2.26 5.93
CA ILE A 119 -12.34 -1.28 5.07
C ILE A 119 -13.65 -0.84 5.70
N ASN A 120 -14.48 -1.80 6.11
CA ASN A 120 -15.76 -1.52 6.76
C ASN A 120 -15.58 -0.69 8.05
N ASP A 121 -14.62 -1.04 8.88
CA ASP A 121 -14.36 -0.33 10.14
C ASP A 121 -13.96 1.14 9.88
N ILE A 122 -13.11 1.39 8.90
CA ILE A 122 -12.71 2.74 8.50
C ILE A 122 -13.90 3.51 7.89
N GLU A 123 -14.67 2.89 6.99
CA GLU A 123 -15.84 3.50 6.36
C GLU A 123 -16.87 3.95 7.40
N VAL A 124 -17.15 3.10 8.39
CA VAL A 124 -18.09 3.42 9.48
C VAL A 124 -17.53 4.52 10.37
N THR A 125 -16.27 4.41 10.81
CA THR A 125 -15.64 5.39 11.72
C THR A 125 -15.61 6.79 11.11
N PHE A 126 -15.23 6.91 9.84
CA PHE A 126 -15.12 8.20 9.15
C PHE A 126 -16.36 8.59 8.35
N ARG A 127 -17.45 7.81 8.40
CA ARG A 127 -18.66 8.02 7.60
C ARG A 127 -18.35 8.23 6.11
N ILE A 128 -17.53 7.37 5.55
CA ILE A 128 -17.13 7.42 4.14
C ILE A 128 -18.12 6.58 3.34
N THR A 129 -18.63 7.15 2.26
CA THR A 129 -19.50 6.44 1.31
C THR A 129 -18.71 5.99 0.09
N GLU A 130 -19.22 4.96 -0.59
CA GLU A 130 -18.58 4.41 -1.79
C GLU A 130 -18.37 5.48 -2.88
N LYS A 131 -19.35 6.37 -3.08
CA LYS A 131 -19.24 7.49 -4.03
C LYS A 131 -18.09 8.45 -3.71
N GLU A 132 -17.86 8.74 -2.43
CA GLU A 132 -16.79 9.63 -1.99
C GLU A 132 -15.39 9.02 -2.22
N ILE A 133 -15.28 7.71 -2.37
CA ILE A 133 -14.02 7.03 -2.68
C ILE A 133 -13.75 7.10 -4.19
N GLU A 134 -14.77 6.94 -5.03
CA GLU A 134 -14.68 7.02 -6.48
C GLU A 134 -14.28 8.42 -6.96
N GLU A 135 -14.82 9.48 -6.34
CA GLU A 135 -14.49 10.88 -6.66
C GLU A 135 -13.01 11.24 -6.49
N VAL A 136 -12.29 10.54 -5.60
CA VAL A 136 -10.84 10.76 -5.42
C VAL A 136 -10.06 10.18 -6.58
N ILE A 137 -10.55 9.11 -7.22
CA ILE A 137 -9.90 8.48 -8.38
C ILE A 137 -9.94 9.42 -9.58
N ASP A 138 -11.08 10.05 -9.83
CA ASP A 138 -11.27 10.97 -10.96
C ASP A 138 -10.51 12.30 -10.77
N GLY A 139 -10.33 12.75 -9.53
CA GLY A 139 -9.60 13.98 -9.20
C GLY A 139 -8.09 13.88 -9.43
N ASP A 140 -7.48 12.73 -9.18
CA ASP A 140 -6.04 12.50 -9.34
C ASP A 140 -5.63 12.22 -10.81
N GLU A 141 -6.59 12.02 -11.73
CA GLU A 141 -6.31 11.88 -13.18
C GLU A 141 -6.20 13.22 -13.91
N LEU A 142 -6.50 14.34 -13.25
CA LEU A 142 -6.57 15.69 -13.87
C LEU A 142 -5.37 16.60 -13.51
N GLU A 143 -4.40 16.15 -12.74
CA GLU A 143 -3.13 16.81 -12.46
C GLU A 143 -1.94 16.00 -13.04
#